data_8f066fdc4a2cecbb9d6d29df7d365e8c
#
_entry.id   8f066fdc4a2cecbb9d6d29df7d365e8c
#
_cell.length_a   1.000
_cell.length_b   1.000
_cell.length_c   1.000
_cell.angle_alpha   90.00
_cell.angle_beta   90.00
_cell.angle_gamma   90.00
#
_symmetry.space_group_name_H-M   'P 1'
#
loop_
_entity.id
_entity.type
_entity.pdbx_description
1 polymer ?
#
loop_
_entity_poly.entity_id
_entity_poly.type
_entity_poly.pdbx_seq_one_letter_code
_entity_poly.pdbx_strand_id
1 'polypeptide(L)'
;MAEMKKVREFAVKWYRKFKDPKINYLELVDHFMADDCAALGFEMDCGHAFSEKYGKATNDFEALERVIGQITDIPLLGSAIYSQWRYFNHWAYSGEEILEPQNRAWFTIALSRLGELAD
;
A
#
# COMPACT_ATOMS: atom_id res chain seq x y z
N MET A 1 -10.68 -7.78 -14.51
CA MET A 1 -9.60 -8.08 -13.56
C MET A 1 -8.27 -7.67 -14.17
N ALA A 2 -7.40 -7.07 -13.39
CA ALA A 2 -6.09 -6.64 -13.89
C ALA A 2 -5.19 -7.85 -14.17
N GLU A 3 -4.32 -7.71 -15.16
CA GLU A 3 -3.32 -8.72 -15.46
C GLU A 3 -2.29 -8.78 -14.33
N MET A 4 -1.87 -9.98 -13.97
CA MET A 4 -0.88 -10.18 -12.90
C MET A 4 0.43 -9.47 -13.18
N LYS A 5 0.85 -9.40 -14.43
CA LYS A 5 2.04 -8.67 -14.82
C LYS A 5 1.97 -7.20 -14.42
N LYS A 6 0.82 -6.56 -14.64
CA LYS A 6 0.61 -5.15 -14.30
C LYS A 6 0.55 -4.94 -12.80
N VAL A 7 -0.05 -5.88 -12.07
CA VAL A 7 -0.06 -5.83 -10.60
C VAL A 7 1.36 -5.91 -10.06
N ARG A 8 2.17 -6.81 -10.59
CA ARG A 8 3.57 -6.95 -10.18
C ARG A 8 4.38 -5.69 -10.50
N GLU A 9 4.18 -5.12 -11.68
CA GLU A 9 4.87 -3.87 -12.07
C GLU A 9 4.52 -2.73 -11.11
N PHE A 10 3.25 -2.61 -10.74
CA PHE A 10 2.77 -1.65 -9.74
C PHE A 10 3.48 -1.88 -8.40
N ALA A 11 3.49 -3.12 -7.93
CA ALA A 11 4.09 -3.46 -6.64
C ALA A 11 5.58 -3.11 -6.60
N VAL A 12 6.32 -3.46 -7.65
CA VAL A 12 7.75 -3.18 -7.74
C VAL A 12 8.01 -1.68 -7.80
N LYS A 13 7.26 -0.96 -8.64
CA LYS A 13 7.41 0.49 -8.80
C LYS A 13 7.26 1.22 -7.46
N TRP A 14 6.17 0.96 -6.75
CA TRP A 14 5.88 1.65 -5.50
C TRP A 14 6.74 1.16 -4.34
N TYR A 15 7.08 -0.13 -4.33
CA TYR A 15 8.04 -0.66 -3.35
C TYR A 15 9.37 0.09 -3.41
N ARG A 16 9.90 0.29 -4.61
CA ARG A 16 11.15 1.02 -4.80
C ARG A 16 11.05 2.46 -4.33
N LYS A 17 9.92 3.12 -4.57
CA LYS A 17 9.69 4.49 -4.10
C LYS A 17 9.72 4.56 -2.59
N PHE A 18 9.02 3.67 -1.91
CA PHE A 18 8.98 3.68 -0.44
C PHE A 18 10.28 3.22 0.20
N LYS A 19 11.11 2.48 -0.51
CA LYS A 19 12.43 2.06 -0.02
C LYS A 19 13.52 3.10 -0.23
N ASP A 20 13.33 4.04 -1.13
CA ASP A 20 14.33 5.06 -1.43
C ASP A 20 14.46 6.02 -0.23
N PRO A 21 15.63 6.04 0.45
CA PRO A 21 15.81 6.90 1.62
C PRO A 21 15.82 8.39 1.27
N LYS A 22 15.98 8.73 -0.01
CA LYS A 22 16.05 10.12 -0.47
C LYS A 22 14.71 10.63 -0.99
N ILE A 23 13.69 9.77 -1.07
CA ILE A 23 12.41 10.20 -1.60
C ILE A 23 11.76 11.22 -0.68
N ASN A 24 11.13 12.24 -1.25
CA ASN A 24 10.38 13.22 -0.49
C ASN A 24 8.89 13.16 -0.84
N TYR A 25 8.09 13.88 -0.08
CA TYR A 25 6.64 13.87 -0.25
C TYR A 25 6.21 14.30 -1.66
N LEU A 26 6.86 15.33 -2.21
CA LEU A 26 6.51 15.83 -3.55
C LEU A 26 6.75 14.77 -4.63
N GLU A 27 7.84 14.02 -4.52
CA GLU A 27 8.12 12.93 -5.46
C GLU A 27 7.08 11.82 -5.39
N LEU A 28 6.57 11.54 -4.19
CA LEU A 28 5.51 10.55 -4.03
C LEU A 28 4.19 11.00 -4.65
N VAL A 29 3.84 12.28 -4.52
CA VAL A 29 2.56 12.77 -5.04
C VAL A 29 2.59 13.11 -6.53
N ASP A 30 3.76 13.33 -7.13
CA ASP A 30 3.89 13.56 -8.57
C ASP A 30 3.43 12.35 -9.38
N HIS A 31 3.52 11.16 -8.80
CA HIS A 31 3.06 9.93 -9.42
C HIS A 31 1.94 9.34 -8.57
N PHE A 32 0.72 9.77 -8.83
CA PHE A 32 -0.43 9.42 -7.99
C PHE A 32 -0.67 7.91 -7.96
N MET A 33 -0.47 7.32 -6.80
CA MET A 33 -0.81 5.90 -6.58
C MET A 33 -2.30 5.64 -6.87
N ALA A 34 -3.15 6.64 -6.62
CA ALA A 34 -4.58 6.52 -6.87
C ALA A 34 -4.88 6.20 -8.34
N ASP A 35 -4.17 6.83 -9.29
CA ASP A 35 -4.35 6.56 -10.71
C ASP A 35 -3.93 5.14 -11.06
N ASP A 36 -2.80 4.70 -10.52
CA ASP A 36 -2.32 3.35 -10.74
C ASP A 36 -3.27 2.30 -10.14
N CYS A 37 -3.79 2.57 -8.95
CA CYS A 37 -4.77 1.68 -8.30
C CYS A 37 -6.06 1.59 -9.12
N ALA A 38 -6.56 2.72 -9.61
CA ALA A 38 -7.76 2.76 -10.42
C ALA A 38 -7.57 1.97 -11.73
N ALA A 39 -6.40 2.12 -12.36
CA ALA A 39 -6.07 1.38 -13.57
C ALA A 39 -6.04 -0.13 -13.36
N LEU A 40 -5.72 -0.58 -12.16
CA LEU A 40 -5.70 -2.00 -11.80
C LEU A 40 -7.04 -2.51 -11.27
N GLY A 41 -8.03 -1.62 -11.15
CA GLY A 41 -9.34 -1.99 -10.63
C GLY A 41 -9.41 -2.11 -9.11
N PHE A 42 -8.41 -1.61 -8.39
CA PHE A 42 -8.45 -1.57 -6.93
C PHE A 42 -9.43 -0.48 -6.48
N GLU A 43 -10.32 -0.84 -5.56
CA GLU A 43 -11.34 0.08 -5.07
C GLU A 43 -10.95 0.61 -3.70
N MET A 44 -11.24 1.89 -3.46
CA MET A 44 -11.05 2.49 -2.15
C MET A 44 -12.27 2.22 -1.28
N ASP A 45 -12.08 1.55 -0.14
CA ASP A 45 -13.15 1.26 0.81
C ASP A 45 -12.85 1.82 2.20
N CYS A 46 -11.90 2.75 2.30
CA CYS A 46 -11.41 3.32 3.56
C CYS A 46 -10.81 2.27 4.51
N GLY A 47 -10.37 1.14 3.95
CA GLY A 47 -9.74 0.07 4.70
C GLY A 47 -10.68 -0.78 5.54
N HIS A 48 -12.00 -0.62 5.37
CA HIS A 48 -13.00 -1.31 6.21
C HIS A 48 -12.91 -2.82 6.06
N ALA A 49 -12.88 -3.34 4.82
CA ALA A 49 -12.82 -4.78 4.60
C ALA A 49 -11.54 -5.39 5.17
N PHE A 50 -10.42 -4.69 5.03
CA PHE A 50 -9.15 -5.12 5.60
C PHE A 50 -9.22 -5.14 7.13
N SER A 51 -9.72 -4.06 7.72
CA SER A 51 -9.81 -3.92 9.18
C SER A 51 -10.75 -4.95 9.80
N GLU A 52 -11.85 -5.27 9.15
CA GLU A 52 -12.78 -6.27 9.64
C GLU A 52 -12.16 -7.66 9.66
N LYS A 53 -11.34 -7.99 8.67
CA LYS A 53 -10.75 -9.32 8.53
C LYS A 53 -9.44 -9.49 9.31
N TYR A 54 -8.61 -8.46 9.33
CA TYR A 54 -7.24 -8.54 9.86
C TYR A 54 -6.95 -7.59 11.02
N GLY A 55 -7.90 -6.74 11.38
CA GLY A 55 -7.71 -5.74 12.43
C GLY A 55 -7.02 -4.49 11.89
N LYS A 56 -6.83 -3.51 12.78
CA LYS A 56 -6.22 -2.23 12.41
C LYS A 56 -4.72 -2.39 12.17
N ALA A 57 -4.16 -1.50 11.35
CA ALA A 57 -2.72 -1.41 11.18
C ALA A 57 -2.04 -1.22 12.55
N THR A 58 -0.94 -1.89 12.74
CA THR A 58 -0.20 -1.88 14.00
C THR A 58 1.20 -1.32 13.79
N ASN A 59 1.78 -0.77 14.86
CA ASN A 59 3.17 -0.33 14.87
C ASN A 59 4.14 -1.49 15.18
N ASP A 60 3.62 -2.66 15.49
CA ASP A 60 4.41 -3.86 15.69
C ASP A 60 4.68 -4.50 14.33
N PHE A 61 5.89 -4.33 13.82
CA PHE A 61 6.26 -4.79 12.49
C PHE A 61 6.23 -6.30 12.35
N GLU A 62 6.55 -7.05 13.38
CA GLU A 62 6.48 -8.52 13.33
C GLU A 62 5.04 -9.00 13.17
N ALA A 63 4.13 -8.41 13.94
CA ALA A 63 2.71 -8.72 13.82
C ALA A 63 2.17 -8.31 12.45
N LEU A 64 2.59 -7.15 11.95
CA LEU A 64 2.17 -6.64 10.65
C LEU A 64 2.63 -7.57 9.51
N GLU A 65 3.89 -7.98 9.52
CA GLU A 65 4.41 -8.91 8.52
C GLU A 65 3.64 -10.24 8.55
N ARG A 66 3.35 -10.74 9.74
CA ARG A 66 2.62 -12.00 9.90
C ARG A 66 1.19 -11.89 9.35
N VAL A 67 0.51 -10.79 9.66
CA VAL A 67 -0.87 -10.58 9.21
C VAL A 67 -0.90 -10.43 7.68
N ILE A 68 -0.07 -9.55 7.14
CA ILE A 68 -0.04 -9.29 5.70
C ILE A 68 0.44 -10.54 4.94
N GLY A 69 1.36 -11.30 5.51
CA GLY A 69 1.85 -12.54 4.92
C GLY A 69 0.79 -13.62 4.75
N GLN A 70 -0.33 -13.51 5.46
CA GLN A 70 -1.45 -14.46 5.36
C GLN A 70 -2.47 -14.05 4.29
N ILE A 71 -2.38 -12.83 3.77
CA ILE A 71 -3.33 -12.34 2.78
C ILE A 71 -3.04 -13.01 1.44
N THR A 72 -4.09 -13.57 0.82
CA THR A 72 -4.00 -14.17 -0.51
C THR A 72 -4.91 -13.48 -1.52
N ASP A 73 -5.73 -12.52 -1.06
CA ASP A 73 -6.72 -11.82 -1.87
C ASP A 73 -6.09 -10.53 -2.42
N ILE A 74 -5.71 -10.55 -3.71
CA ILE A 74 -5.06 -9.41 -4.36
C ILE A 74 -5.94 -8.17 -4.35
N PRO A 75 -7.24 -8.21 -4.74
CA PRO A 75 -8.10 -7.04 -4.67
C PRO A 75 -8.21 -6.45 -3.27
N LEU A 76 -8.30 -7.29 -2.24
CA LEU A 76 -8.39 -6.82 -0.86
C LEU A 76 -7.10 -6.10 -0.44
N LEU A 77 -5.94 -6.69 -0.75
CA LEU A 77 -4.66 -6.07 -0.42
C LEU A 77 -4.44 -4.78 -1.20
N GLY A 78 -4.79 -4.77 -2.49
CA GLY A 78 -4.72 -3.57 -3.32
C GLY A 78 -5.62 -2.45 -2.80
N SER A 79 -6.83 -2.79 -2.39
CA SER A 79 -7.77 -1.84 -1.79
C SER A 79 -7.21 -1.26 -0.48
N ALA A 80 -6.60 -2.10 0.35
CA ALA A 80 -5.98 -1.64 1.60
C ALA A 80 -4.84 -0.67 1.34
N ILE A 81 -3.98 -0.96 0.36
CA ILE A 81 -2.87 -0.09 -0.03
C ILE A 81 -3.41 1.25 -0.52
N TYR A 82 -4.39 1.25 -1.41
CA TYR A 82 -5.02 2.45 -1.93
C TYR A 82 -5.63 3.29 -0.79
N SER A 83 -6.37 2.64 0.09
CA SER A 83 -7.04 3.33 1.20
C SER A 83 -6.04 3.98 2.15
N GLN A 84 -4.93 3.28 2.45
CA GLN A 84 -3.87 3.80 3.32
C GLN A 84 -3.17 5.00 2.67
N TRP A 85 -2.85 4.90 1.37
CA TRP A 85 -2.25 6.01 0.64
C TRP A 85 -3.17 7.23 0.64
N ARG A 86 -4.46 7.01 0.38
CA ARG A 86 -5.47 8.07 0.35
C ARG A 86 -5.61 8.73 1.72
N TYR A 87 -5.54 7.94 2.79
CA TYR A 87 -5.59 8.47 4.15
C TYR A 87 -4.50 9.51 4.37
N PHE A 88 -3.25 9.19 4.02
CA PHE A 88 -2.14 10.11 4.23
C PHE A 88 -2.19 11.32 3.31
N ASN A 89 -2.76 11.21 2.13
CA ASN A 89 -2.78 12.29 1.15
C ASN A 89 -4.06 13.12 1.14
N HIS A 90 -5.04 12.75 1.97
CA HIS A 90 -6.33 13.44 1.97
C HIS A 90 -6.83 13.74 3.39
N TRP A 91 -6.64 12.82 4.33
CA TRP A 91 -7.19 12.93 5.67
C TRP A 91 -6.15 13.25 6.74
N ALA A 92 -4.89 12.91 6.52
CA ALA A 92 -3.83 13.18 7.49
C ALA A 92 -3.51 14.67 7.54
N TYR A 93 -3.04 15.14 8.68
CA TYR A 93 -2.82 16.56 8.95
C TYR A 93 -1.86 17.23 7.96
N SER A 94 -0.71 16.62 7.67
CA SER A 94 0.29 17.21 6.79
C SER A 94 0.59 16.40 5.53
N GLY A 95 0.15 15.17 5.43
CA GLY A 95 0.49 14.28 4.33
C GLY A 95 1.91 13.74 4.40
N GLU A 96 2.88 14.50 4.92
CA GLU A 96 4.26 14.06 5.05
C GLU A 96 4.43 12.90 6.03
N GLU A 97 3.43 12.63 6.84
CA GLU A 97 3.38 11.49 7.75
C GLU A 97 3.60 10.15 7.04
N ILE A 98 3.29 10.08 5.75
CA ILE A 98 3.50 8.88 4.94
C ILE A 98 4.99 8.49 4.90
N LEU A 99 5.88 9.45 5.09
CA LEU A 99 7.33 9.23 5.08
C LEU A 99 7.90 8.78 6.43
N GLU A 100 7.10 8.79 7.49
CA GLU A 100 7.55 8.30 8.78
C GLU A 100 7.91 6.81 8.70
N PRO A 101 8.96 6.34 9.42
CA PRO A 101 9.46 4.97 9.26
C PRO A 101 8.40 3.88 9.40
N GLN A 102 7.50 3.98 10.37
CA GLN A 102 6.46 2.98 10.56
C GLN A 102 5.47 2.96 9.40
N ASN A 103 5.15 4.12 8.83
CA ASN A 103 4.22 4.21 7.71
C ASN A 103 4.85 3.70 6.43
N ARG A 104 6.11 4.04 6.19
CA ARG A 104 6.86 3.52 5.06
C ARG A 104 6.99 2.00 5.14
N ALA A 105 7.25 1.47 6.33
CA ALA A 105 7.35 0.03 6.54
C ALA A 105 6.03 -0.67 6.21
N TRP A 106 4.91 -0.09 6.60
CA TRP A 106 3.59 -0.64 6.25
C TRP A 106 3.46 -0.83 4.73
N PHE A 107 3.79 0.23 3.97
CA PHE A 107 3.69 0.17 2.51
C PHE A 107 4.67 -0.83 1.90
N THR A 108 5.92 -0.87 2.37
CA THR A 108 6.90 -1.79 1.80
C THR A 108 6.53 -3.25 2.08
N ILE A 109 6.01 -3.54 3.26
CA ILE A 109 5.55 -4.89 3.60
C ILE A 109 4.35 -5.28 2.73
N ALA A 110 3.36 -4.39 2.60
CA ALA A 110 2.16 -4.66 1.81
C ALA A 110 2.48 -4.82 0.33
N LEU A 111 3.33 -3.94 -0.22
CA LEU A 111 3.71 -3.99 -1.63
C LEU A 111 4.57 -5.21 -1.95
N SER A 112 5.45 -5.60 -1.03
CA SER A 112 6.25 -6.83 -1.19
C SER A 112 5.32 -8.05 -1.27
N ARG A 113 4.33 -8.11 -0.39
CA ARG A 113 3.36 -9.21 -0.41
C ARG A 113 2.53 -9.21 -1.70
N LEU A 114 2.10 -8.03 -2.14
CA LEU A 114 1.34 -7.91 -3.39
C LEU A 114 2.16 -8.43 -4.59
N GLY A 115 3.44 -8.10 -4.64
CA GLY A 115 4.35 -8.59 -5.67
C GLY A 115 4.49 -10.11 -5.63
N GLU A 116 4.59 -10.69 -4.44
CA GLU A 116 4.64 -12.15 -4.28
C GLU A 116 3.39 -12.83 -4.82
N LEU A 117 2.21 -12.26 -4.51
CA LEU A 117 0.94 -12.84 -4.95
C LEU A 117 0.74 -12.74 -6.46
N ALA A 118 1.35 -11.75 -7.10
CA ALA A 118 1.24 -11.51 -8.52
C ALA A 118 2.34 -12.19 -9.36
N ASP A 119 3.28 -12.81 -8.68
CA ASP A 119 4.41 -13.46 -9.34
C ASP A 119 4.05 -14.81 -9.96
#